data_05248785fef83bac136ef03507be23ad
#
_entry.id   05248785fef83bac136ef03507be23ad
#
_cell.length_a   1.000
_cell.length_b   1.000
_cell.length_c   1.000
_cell.angle_alpha   90.00
_cell.angle_beta   90.00
_cell.angle_gamma   90.00
#
_symmetry.space_group_name_H-M   'P 1'
#
loop_
_entity.id
_entity.type
_entity.pdbx_description
1 polymer ?
#
loop_
_entity_poly.entity_id
_entity_poly.type
_entity_poly.pdbx_seq_one_letter_code
_entity_poly.pdbx_strand_id
1 'polypeptide(L)'
;MSSHPQTFYQLTGRGHAPANLSNATLLVIDAQEEYRSGVVQLPGLDAAQVEIAKLLDAVRAQGGAIVHIKHLGIPGGLLDPRGPRGAHLPEVAPLPGEIVVEKRMPNAFSGTELHEKLQSLGHLD
;
A
#
# COMPACT_ATOMS: atom_id res chain seq x y z
N MET A 1 -7.91 33.51 13.75
CA MET A 1 -8.53 32.45 12.94
C MET A 1 -7.51 31.85 12.01
N SER A 2 -7.27 30.57 12.15
CA SER A 2 -6.43 29.87 11.17
C SER A 2 -7.26 29.62 9.92
N SER A 3 -6.85 30.20 8.78
CA SER A 3 -7.41 29.84 7.51
C SER A 3 -6.49 28.78 6.87
N HIS A 4 -6.97 27.58 6.77
CA HIS A 4 -6.29 26.56 5.98
C HIS A 4 -6.75 26.65 4.53
N PRO A 5 -5.85 26.43 3.57
CA PRO A 5 -6.27 26.34 2.17
C PRO A 5 -7.35 25.25 2.03
N GLN A 6 -8.40 25.59 1.28
CA GLN A 6 -9.48 24.65 0.99
C GLN A 6 -9.52 24.35 -0.49
N THR A 7 -9.83 23.09 -0.82
CA THR A 7 -10.03 22.69 -2.20
C THR A 7 -11.38 23.21 -2.70
N PHE A 8 -11.54 23.26 -4.01
CA PHE A 8 -12.83 23.59 -4.63
C PHE A 8 -13.96 22.67 -4.15
N TYR A 9 -13.66 21.39 -3.98
CA TYR A 9 -14.64 20.43 -3.47
C TYR A 9 -15.08 20.74 -2.05
N GLN A 10 -14.14 21.12 -1.19
CA GLN A 10 -14.47 21.51 0.20
C GLN A 10 -15.34 22.77 0.24
N LEU A 11 -15.00 23.76 -0.59
CA LEU A 11 -15.76 25.00 -0.69
C LEU A 11 -17.20 24.79 -1.17
N THR A 12 -17.42 23.77 -2.01
CA THR A 12 -18.75 23.43 -2.54
C THR A 12 -19.50 22.39 -1.71
N GLY A 13 -18.96 22.01 -0.55
CA GLY A 13 -19.57 21.01 0.32
C GLY A 13 -19.47 19.56 -0.18
N ARG A 14 -18.60 19.31 -1.16
CA ARG A 14 -18.40 17.99 -1.75
C ARG A 14 -17.13 17.29 -1.27
N GLY A 15 -16.39 17.92 -0.37
CA GLY A 15 -15.17 17.34 0.18
C GLY A 15 -15.48 16.15 1.09
N HIS A 16 -14.54 15.21 1.17
CA HIS A 16 -14.60 14.09 2.08
C HIS A 16 -13.78 14.37 3.33
N ALA A 17 -14.24 13.93 4.48
CA ALA A 17 -13.43 13.96 5.69
C ALA A 17 -12.29 12.94 5.55
N PRO A 18 -11.12 13.21 6.15
CA PRO A 18 -10.06 12.21 6.19
C PRO A 18 -10.55 10.93 6.85
N ALA A 19 -10.14 9.78 6.29
CA ALA A 19 -10.40 8.49 6.91
C ALA A 19 -9.63 8.38 8.23
N ASN A 20 -10.14 7.56 9.15
CA ASN A 20 -9.39 7.21 10.36
C ASN A 20 -8.97 5.74 10.30
N LEU A 21 -8.03 5.36 11.17
CA LEU A 21 -7.44 4.02 11.14
C LEU A 21 -8.41 2.91 11.51
N SER A 22 -9.55 3.23 12.11
CA SER A 22 -10.54 2.23 12.50
C SER A 22 -11.53 1.88 11.40
N ASN A 23 -11.68 2.74 10.38
CA ASN A 23 -12.67 2.55 9.32
C ASN A 23 -12.09 2.58 7.91
N ALA A 24 -10.77 2.58 7.78
CA ALA A 24 -10.07 2.55 6.50
C ALA A 24 -9.30 1.24 6.34
N THR A 25 -9.01 0.89 5.09
CA THR A 25 -8.05 -0.17 4.77
C THR A 25 -6.74 0.47 4.36
N LEU A 26 -5.64 0.06 4.99
CA LEU A 26 -4.30 0.45 4.57
C LEU A 26 -3.85 -0.44 3.40
N LEU A 27 -3.57 0.16 2.26
CA LEU A 27 -2.95 -0.54 1.14
C LEU A 27 -1.46 -0.21 1.10
N VAL A 28 -0.61 -1.22 1.22
CA VAL A 28 0.84 -1.08 1.06
C VAL A 28 1.20 -1.62 -0.33
N ILE A 29 1.56 -0.72 -1.24
CA ILE A 29 1.68 -1.03 -2.66
C ILE A 29 3.15 -1.06 -3.08
N ASP A 30 3.59 -2.19 -3.64
CA ASP A 30 4.90 -2.36 -4.27
C ASP A 30 6.09 -2.02 -3.35
N ALA A 31 5.99 -2.29 -2.06
CA ALA A 31 7.09 -2.12 -1.11
C ALA A 31 8.06 -3.31 -1.21
N GLN A 32 8.90 -3.29 -2.26
CA GLN A 32 9.71 -4.44 -2.67
C GLN A 32 11.20 -4.07 -2.82
N GLU A 33 12.06 -5.07 -2.66
CA GLU A 33 13.52 -4.90 -2.67
C GLU A 33 14.09 -4.33 -3.96
N GLU A 34 13.42 -4.54 -5.10
CA GLU A 34 13.87 -3.97 -6.39
C GLU A 34 14.13 -2.47 -6.28
N TYR A 35 13.30 -1.75 -5.53
CA TYR A 35 13.38 -0.31 -5.41
C TYR A 35 14.42 0.18 -4.39
N ARG A 36 14.97 -0.72 -3.58
CA ARG A 36 16.05 -0.40 -2.63
C ARG A 36 17.42 -0.85 -3.13
N SER A 37 17.55 -2.10 -3.53
CA SER A 37 18.83 -2.72 -3.89
C SER A 37 18.86 -3.32 -5.29
N GLY A 38 17.78 -3.20 -6.05
CA GLY A 38 17.69 -3.72 -7.41
C GLY A 38 18.16 -2.73 -8.47
N VAL A 39 17.63 -2.89 -9.67
CA VAL A 39 17.99 -2.06 -10.83
C VAL A 39 17.32 -0.70 -10.78
N VAL A 40 16.07 -0.64 -10.27
CA VAL A 40 15.30 0.60 -10.18
C VAL A 40 15.32 1.10 -8.74
N GLN A 41 16.36 1.82 -8.37
CA GLN A 41 16.48 2.35 -7.01
C GLN A 41 15.77 3.70 -6.90
N LEU A 42 14.95 3.85 -5.87
CA LEU A 42 14.19 5.09 -5.63
C LEU A 42 14.88 5.93 -4.54
N PRO A 43 15.24 7.19 -4.84
CA PRO A 43 15.73 8.10 -3.81
C PRO A 43 14.71 8.27 -2.69
N GLY A 44 15.17 8.30 -1.44
CA GLY A 44 14.29 8.51 -0.28
C GLY A 44 13.51 7.27 0.16
N LEU A 45 13.76 6.10 -0.43
CA LEU A 45 13.04 4.88 -0.07
C LEU A 45 13.20 4.51 1.40
N ASP A 46 14.40 4.62 1.96
CA ASP A 46 14.65 4.26 3.35
C ASP A 46 13.86 5.13 4.33
N ALA A 47 13.74 6.42 4.04
CA ALA A 47 12.91 7.31 4.83
C ALA A 47 11.41 6.99 4.69
N ALA A 48 10.97 6.69 3.46
CA ALA A 48 9.58 6.34 3.20
C ALA A 48 9.20 5.03 3.88
N GLN A 49 10.05 4.01 3.84
CA GLN A 49 9.73 2.72 4.46
C GLN A 49 9.67 2.81 5.99
N VAL A 50 10.42 3.72 6.62
CA VAL A 50 10.29 3.99 8.05
C VAL A 50 8.88 4.52 8.36
N GLU A 51 8.36 5.42 7.54
CA GLU A 51 7.00 5.95 7.70
C GLU A 51 5.92 4.89 7.44
N ILE A 52 6.13 4.03 6.44
CA ILE A 52 5.22 2.90 6.19
C ILE A 52 5.20 1.96 7.40
N ALA A 53 6.35 1.66 7.98
CA ALA A 53 6.43 0.80 9.17
C ALA A 53 5.67 1.40 10.37
N LYS A 54 5.80 2.70 10.60
CA LYS A 54 5.04 3.39 11.65
C LYS A 54 3.54 3.30 11.43
N LEU A 55 3.10 3.49 10.18
CA LEU A 55 1.69 3.42 9.84
C LEU A 55 1.14 2.00 9.99
N LEU A 56 1.91 1.00 9.58
CA LEU A 56 1.55 -0.42 9.78
C LEU A 56 1.39 -0.73 11.27
N ASP A 57 2.33 -0.29 12.11
CA ASP A 57 2.26 -0.50 13.56
C ASP A 57 1.01 0.14 14.15
N ALA A 58 0.67 1.36 13.73
CA ALA A 58 -0.50 2.07 14.21
C ALA A 58 -1.81 1.36 13.82
N VAL A 59 -1.90 0.89 12.57
CA VAL A 59 -3.08 0.17 12.08
C VAL A 59 -3.22 -1.18 12.78
N ARG A 60 -2.12 -1.92 12.93
CA ARG A 60 -2.10 -3.21 13.63
C ARG A 60 -2.51 -3.08 15.10
N ALA A 61 -2.07 -2.02 15.76
CA ALA A 61 -2.45 -1.76 17.16
C ALA A 61 -3.95 -1.55 17.35
N GLN A 62 -4.64 -1.08 16.31
CA GLN A 62 -6.10 -0.87 16.33
C GLN A 62 -6.87 -2.04 15.72
N GLY A 63 -6.20 -3.10 15.31
CA GLY A 63 -6.86 -4.23 14.62
C GLY A 63 -7.43 -3.85 13.27
N GLY A 64 -6.90 -2.81 12.62
CA GLY A 64 -7.37 -2.32 11.33
C GLY A 64 -7.05 -3.25 10.17
N ALA A 65 -7.69 -3.00 9.04
CA ALA A 65 -7.52 -3.81 7.83
C ALA A 65 -6.28 -3.38 7.05
N ILE A 66 -5.49 -4.36 6.62
CA ILE A 66 -4.28 -4.15 5.83
C ILE A 66 -4.29 -5.08 4.63
N VAL A 67 -3.98 -4.54 3.46
CA VAL A 67 -3.75 -5.32 2.24
C VAL A 67 -2.39 -4.92 1.67
N HIS A 68 -1.52 -5.90 1.49
CA HIS A 68 -0.24 -5.73 0.82
C HIS A 68 -0.41 -6.07 -0.66
N ILE A 69 0.06 -5.20 -1.54
CA ILE A 69 0.01 -5.43 -2.98
C ILE A 69 1.43 -5.63 -3.48
N LYS A 70 1.67 -6.77 -4.11
CA LYS A 70 2.96 -7.19 -4.61
C LYS A 70 2.93 -7.30 -6.12
N HIS A 71 3.82 -6.59 -6.80
CA HIS A 71 3.98 -6.74 -8.23
C HIS A 71 4.84 -7.97 -8.55
N LEU A 72 4.34 -8.83 -9.42
CA LEU A 72 5.08 -9.95 -9.96
C LEU A 72 5.63 -9.57 -11.32
N GLY A 73 6.94 -9.37 -11.39
CA GLY A 73 7.61 -9.08 -12.65
C GLY A 73 7.86 -10.33 -13.49
N ILE A 74 8.66 -10.17 -14.53
CA ILE A 74 9.05 -11.27 -15.41
C ILE A 74 10.22 -12.01 -14.78
N PRO A 75 10.22 -13.35 -14.75
CA PRO A 75 11.37 -14.14 -14.30
C PRO A 75 12.67 -13.71 -15.00
N GLY A 76 13.70 -13.40 -14.21
CA GLY A 76 14.98 -12.88 -14.69
C GLY A 76 15.01 -11.38 -14.96
N GLY A 77 13.86 -10.69 -14.87
CA GLY A 77 13.72 -9.24 -15.09
C GLY A 77 13.51 -8.45 -13.80
N LEU A 78 12.93 -7.27 -13.94
CA LEU A 78 12.56 -6.42 -12.82
C LEU A 78 11.51 -7.10 -11.96
N LEU A 79 11.60 -6.93 -10.64
CA LEU A 79 10.65 -7.49 -9.70
C LEU A 79 10.47 -9.01 -9.87
N ASP A 80 11.58 -9.70 -10.12
CA ASP A 80 11.57 -11.16 -10.35
C ASP A 80 10.96 -11.89 -9.15
N PRO A 81 9.82 -12.56 -9.32
CA PRO A 81 9.14 -13.23 -8.20
C PRO A 81 9.91 -14.41 -7.62
N ARG A 82 10.91 -14.92 -8.35
CA ARG A 82 11.75 -16.05 -7.92
C ARG A 82 12.98 -15.62 -7.14
N GLY A 83 13.31 -14.33 -7.15
CA GLY A 83 14.53 -13.81 -6.56
C GLY A 83 14.28 -12.80 -5.45
N PRO A 84 15.36 -12.33 -4.79
CA PRO A 84 15.24 -11.40 -3.66
C PRO A 84 14.69 -10.04 -4.06
N ARG A 85 14.87 -9.61 -5.31
CA ARG A 85 14.42 -8.29 -5.76
C ARG A 85 12.88 -8.18 -5.83
N GLY A 86 12.19 -9.28 -6.06
CA GLY A 86 10.74 -9.32 -6.03
C GLY A 86 10.15 -9.42 -4.63
N ALA A 87 10.95 -9.69 -3.61
CA ALA A 87 10.47 -9.85 -2.25
C ALA A 87 10.02 -8.52 -1.64
N HIS A 88 9.12 -8.58 -0.67
CA HIS A 88 8.77 -7.41 0.14
C HIS A 88 10.00 -6.89 0.88
N LEU A 89 10.07 -5.57 1.09
CA LEU A 89 11.02 -4.99 2.03
C LEU A 89 10.77 -5.59 3.41
N PRO A 90 11.78 -6.19 4.07
CA PRO A 90 11.55 -6.94 5.33
C PRO A 90 10.88 -6.10 6.42
N GLU A 91 11.21 -4.82 6.49
CA GLU A 91 10.75 -3.91 7.55
C GLU A 91 9.25 -3.59 7.44
N VAL A 92 8.65 -3.82 6.28
CA VAL A 92 7.23 -3.55 6.01
C VAL A 92 6.52 -4.77 5.41
N ALA A 93 7.11 -5.95 5.56
CA ALA A 93 6.57 -7.19 5.02
C ALA A 93 5.26 -7.60 5.72
N PRO A 94 4.40 -8.35 5.02
CA PRO A 94 3.18 -8.88 5.63
C PRO A 94 3.47 -9.74 6.85
N LEU A 95 2.64 -9.59 7.88
CA LEU A 95 2.61 -10.54 9.00
C LEU A 95 1.65 -11.70 8.67
N PRO A 96 1.78 -12.84 9.36
CA PRO A 96 0.85 -13.97 9.16
C PRO A 96 -0.60 -13.53 9.32
N GLY A 97 -1.45 -13.92 8.39
CA GLY A 97 -2.87 -13.57 8.38
C GLY A 97 -3.21 -12.28 7.66
N GLU A 98 -2.22 -11.45 7.31
CA GLU A 98 -2.47 -10.25 6.52
C GLU A 98 -2.66 -10.60 5.04
N ILE A 99 -3.54 -9.88 4.36
CA ILE A 99 -3.89 -10.14 2.97
C ILE A 99 -2.78 -9.68 2.05
N VAL A 100 -2.40 -10.53 1.10
CA VAL A 100 -1.47 -10.18 0.01
C VAL A 100 -2.20 -10.38 -1.32
N VAL A 101 -2.21 -9.34 -2.14
CA VAL A 101 -2.74 -9.38 -3.49
C VAL A 101 -1.58 -9.24 -4.47
N GLU A 102 -1.45 -10.20 -5.37
CA GLU A 102 -0.40 -10.19 -6.38
C GLU A 102 -0.94 -9.60 -7.68
N LYS A 103 -0.17 -8.70 -8.30
CA LYS A 103 -0.56 -8.07 -9.57
C LYS A 103 0.54 -8.20 -10.61
N ARG A 104 0.14 -8.12 -11.87
CA ARG A 104 1.07 -8.15 -13.03
C ARG A 104 0.98 -6.90 -13.89
N MET A 105 0.04 -6.01 -13.58
CA MET A 105 -0.17 -4.75 -14.28
C MET A 105 0.04 -3.59 -13.32
N PRO A 106 0.32 -2.37 -13.83
CA PRO A 106 0.47 -1.20 -12.95
C PRO A 106 -0.75 -0.92 -12.07
N ASN A 107 -1.95 -1.11 -12.60
CA ASN A 107 -3.18 -0.95 -11.84
C ASN A 107 -3.42 -2.15 -10.93
N ALA A 108 -3.47 -1.93 -9.62
CA ALA A 108 -3.64 -2.98 -8.63
C ALA A 108 -5.00 -3.71 -8.72
N PHE A 109 -6.00 -3.12 -9.35
CA PHE A 109 -7.30 -3.73 -9.57
C PHE A 109 -7.37 -4.58 -10.85
N SER A 110 -6.46 -4.37 -11.78
CA SER A 110 -6.50 -4.99 -13.10
C SER A 110 -6.08 -6.45 -13.06
N GLY A 111 -7.02 -7.36 -13.31
CA GLY A 111 -6.77 -8.80 -13.29
C GLY A 111 -6.42 -9.36 -11.91
N THR A 112 -6.88 -8.72 -10.84
CA THR A 112 -6.62 -9.12 -9.46
C THR A 112 -7.91 -9.30 -8.68
N GLU A 113 -7.79 -9.84 -7.48
CA GLU A 113 -8.89 -10.02 -6.52
C GLU A 113 -9.03 -8.85 -5.54
N LEU A 114 -8.35 -7.70 -5.78
CA LEU A 114 -8.35 -6.59 -4.82
C LEU A 114 -9.75 -6.04 -4.57
N HIS A 115 -10.57 -5.89 -5.60
CA HIS A 115 -11.92 -5.37 -5.47
C HIS A 115 -12.76 -6.25 -4.52
N GLU A 116 -12.75 -7.56 -4.73
CA GLU A 116 -13.48 -8.51 -3.91
C GLU A 116 -12.97 -8.54 -2.47
N LYS A 117 -11.67 -8.42 -2.28
CA LYS A 117 -11.08 -8.35 -0.94
C LYS A 117 -11.53 -7.09 -0.20
N LEU A 118 -11.52 -5.94 -0.86
CA LEU A 118 -11.99 -4.70 -0.26
C LEU A 118 -13.48 -4.72 0.05
N GLN A 119 -14.30 -5.31 -0.84
CA GLN A 119 -15.72 -5.52 -0.57
C GLN A 119 -15.93 -6.38 0.67
N SER A 120 -15.19 -7.49 0.80
CA SER A 120 -15.32 -8.39 1.95
C SER A 120 -14.95 -7.73 3.27
N LEU A 121 -14.09 -6.71 3.23
CA LEU A 121 -13.70 -5.92 4.40
C LEU A 121 -14.71 -4.80 4.72
N GLY A 122 -15.67 -4.52 3.82
CA GLY A 122 -16.66 -3.46 3.99
C GLY A 122 -16.12 -2.05 3.86
N HIS A 123 -14.95 -1.89 3.24
CA HIS A 123 -14.26 -0.61 3.12
C HIS A 123 -14.22 -0.07 1.69
N LEU A 124 -15.14 -0.51 0.87
CA LEU A 124 -15.26 -0.04 -0.51
C LEU A 124 -16.52 0.81 -0.62
N ASP A 125 -16.34 2.09 -0.70
CA ASP A 125 -17.43 3.07 -0.89
C ASP A 125 -17.38 3.68 -2.28
#